data_1a5ea6f24b01109530b05058841d4a70
#
_entry.id   1a5ea6f24b01109530b05058841d4a70
#
_cell.length_a   1.000
_cell.length_b   1.000
_cell.length_c   1.000
_cell.angle_alpha   90.00
_cell.angle_beta   90.00
_cell.angle_gamma   90.00
#
_symmetry.space_group_name_H-M   'P 1'
#
loop_
_entity.id
_entity.type
_entity.pdbx_description
1 polymer ?
#
loop_
_entity_poly.entity_id
_entity_poly.type
_entity_poly.pdbx_seq_one_letter_code
_entity_poly.pdbx_strand_id
1 'polypeptide(L)'
;MTGVLTVVARIHPKPGKEDEVAALLVKMAEAVRRAEPDCVVYRPHRLEGQPTVFLFYEQYRSDAAFELHKTAPHLAGFRGEMKPLLGRPTEIELYRALTD
;
A
#
# COMPACT_ATOMS: atom_id res chain seq x y z
N MET A 1 16.77 16.66 -9.54
CA MET A 1 15.59 16.29 -8.74
C MET A 1 14.94 15.05 -9.30
N THR A 2 14.56 14.18 -8.45
CA THR A 2 13.86 12.98 -8.87
C THR A 2 12.41 13.28 -9.14
N GLY A 3 11.77 12.52 -9.96
CA GLY A 3 10.31 12.53 -10.06
C GLY A 3 9.65 11.55 -9.10
N VAL A 4 10.38 11.06 -8.09
CA VAL A 4 9.89 10.04 -7.17
C VAL A 4 8.74 10.58 -6.32
N LEU A 5 7.64 9.83 -6.31
CA LEU A 5 6.51 10.08 -5.45
C LEU A 5 6.53 9.04 -4.33
N THR A 6 6.47 9.50 -3.09
CA THR A 6 6.34 8.64 -1.92
C THR A 6 4.90 8.65 -1.44
N VAL A 7 4.36 7.47 -1.16
CA VAL A 7 2.99 7.32 -0.68
C VAL A 7 3.03 6.58 0.65
N VAL A 8 2.29 7.10 1.61
CA VAL A 8 2.06 6.42 2.89
C VAL A 8 0.58 6.12 3.00
N ALA A 9 0.25 4.84 3.13
CA ALA A 9 -1.14 4.40 3.26
C ALA A 9 -1.31 3.72 4.62
N ARG A 10 -2.14 4.30 5.49
CA ARG A 10 -2.43 3.72 6.80
C ARG A 10 -3.72 2.92 6.72
N ILE A 11 -3.65 1.71 7.22
CA ILE A 11 -4.71 0.70 7.07
C ILE A 11 -5.17 0.27 8.45
N HIS A 12 -6.48 0.33 8.67
CA HIS A 12 -7.11 0.09 9.97
C HIS A 12 -8.06 -1.10 9.90
N PRO A 13 -7.58 -2.32 10.23
CA PRO A 13 -8.44 -3.49 10.24
C PRO A 13 -9.55 -3.39 11.30
N LYS A 14 -10.66 -4.08 11.06
CA LYS A 14 -11.63 -4.33 12.11
C LYS A 14 -11.00 -5.19 13.20
N PRO A 15 -11.45 -5.04 14.46
CA PRO A 15 -10.96 -5.91 15.54
C PRO A 15 -11.14 -7.39 15.18
N GLY A 16 -10.08 -8.16 15.38
CA GLY A 16 -10.07 -9.59 15.09
C GLY A 16 -9.74 -9.94 13.64
N LYS A 17 -9.56 -8.95 12.75
CA LYS A 17 -9.24 -9.17 11.34
C LYS A 17 -7.79 -8.86 10.98
N GLU A 18 -6.98 -8.58 11.98
CA GLU A 18 -5.59 -8.15 11.77
C GLU A 18 -4.78 -9.18 10.98
N ASP A 19 -4.91 -10.46 11.33
CA ASP A 19 -4.11 -11.50 10.64
C ASP A 19 -4.53 -11.69 9.19
N GLU A 20 -5.84 -11.60 8.91
CA GLU A 20 -6.34 -11.68 7.53
C GLU A 20 -5.84 -10.50 6.71
N VAL A 21 -5.88 -9.29 7.27
CA VAL A 21 -5.38 -8.09 6.60
C VAL A 21 -3.89 -8.23 6.34
N ALA A 22 -3.11 -8.64 7.34
CA ALA A 22 -1.66 -8.82 7.17
C ALA A 22 -1.34 -9.76 6.02
N ALA A 23 -2.05 -10.88 5.92
CA ALA A 23 -1.84 -11.85 4.85
C ALA A 23 -2.15 -11.26 3.47
N LEU A 24 -3.23 -10.47 3.36
CA LEU A 24 -3.58 -9.80 2.11
C LEU A 24 -2.53 -8.76 1.71
N LEU A 25 -2.02 -7.98 2.67
CA LEU A 25 -0.99 -6.98 2.38
C LEU A 25 0.27 -7.61 1.81
N VAL A 26 0.66 -8.78 2.31
CA VAL A 26 1.82 -9.51 1.79
C VAL A 26 1.57 -9.96 0.36
N LYS A 27 0.38 -10.48 0.07
CA LYS A 27 0.03 -10.89 -1.30
C LYS A 27 0.00 -9.71 -2.26
N MET A 28 -0.52 -8.57 -1.81
CA MET A 28 -0.52 -7.34 -2.62
C MET A 28 0.90 -6.90 -2.93
N ALA A 29 1.79 -6.94 -1.94
CA ALA A 29 3.20 -6.58 -2.14
C ALA A 29 3.87 -7.47 -3.19
N GLU A 30 3.60 -8.76 -3.15
CA GLU A 30 4.14 -9.71 -4.13
C GLU A 30 3.61 -9.42 -5.53
N ALA A 31 2.31 -9.12 -5.64
CA ALA A 31 1.69 -8.81 -6.93
C ALA A 31 2.28 -7.54 -7.56
N VAL A 32 2.47 -6.50 -6.76
CA VAL A 32 3.06 -5.24 -7.23
C VAL A 32 4.49 -5.45 -7.68
N ARG A 33 5.27 -6.22 -6.91
CA ARG A 33 6.67 -6.50 -7.27
C ARG A 33 6.79 -7.17 -8.64
N ARG A 34 5.84 -8.04 -8.97
CA ARG A 34 5.84 -8.75 -10.26
C ARG A 34 5.35 -7.88 -11.41
N ALA A 35 4.35 -7.02 -11.17
CA ALA A 35 3.58 -6.39 -12.22
C ALA A 35 3.92 -4.91 -12.45
N GLU A 36 4.59 -4.25 -11.49
CA GLU A 36 4.82 -2.80 -11.55
C GLU A 36 6.30 -2.47 -11.43
N PRO A 37 7.06 -2.54 -12.53
CA PRO A 37 8.51 -2.29 -12.51
C PRO A 37 8.88 -0.86 -12.09
N ASP A 38 7.97 0.10 -12.26
CA ASP A 38 8.22 1.50 -11.89
C ASP A 38 7.77 1.82 -10.46
N CYS A 39 7.27 0.84 -9.74
CA CYS A 39 7.08 0.94 -8.30
C CYS A 39 8.39 0.51 -7.63
N VAL A 40 9.10 1.47 -7.05
CA VAL A 40 10.42 1.24 -6.48
C VAL A 40 10.34 0.51 -5.15
N VAL A 41 9.37 0.90 -4.32
CA VAL A 41 9.12 0.28 -3.02
C VAL A 41 7.62 0.13 -2.85
N TYR A 42 7.21 -1.01 -2.35
CA TYR A 42 5.82 -1.23 -1.96
C TYR A 42 5.86 -2.22 -0.80
N ARG A 43 6.02 -1.68 0.42
CA ARG A 43 6.35 -2.49 1.58
C ARG A 43 5.34 -2.30 2.70
N PRO A 44 4.62 -3.37 3.06
CA PRO A 44 3.69 -3.29 4.19
C PRO A 44 4.44 -3.40 5.52
N HIS A 45 3.94 -2.68 6.51
CA HIS A 45 4.50 -2.63 7.86
C HIS A 45 3.38 -2.76 8.89
N ARG A 46 3.73 -3.29 10.04
CA ARG A 46 2.84 -3.33 11.21
C ARG A 46 3.34 -2.27 12.20
N LEU A 47 2.43 -1.49 12.79
CA LEU A 47 2.82 -0.49 13.77
C LEU A 47 3.39 -1.15 15.02
N GLU A 48 4.58 -0.71 15.41
CA GLU A 48 5.22 -1.20 16.64
C GLU A 48 4.41 -0.72 17.84
N GLY A 49 4.12 -1.61 18.76
CA GLY A 49 3.36 -1.28 19.98
C GLY A 49 1.84 -1.25 19.79
N GLN A 50 1.34 -1.10 18.58
CA GLN A 50 -0.09 -1.15 18.26
C GLN A 50 -0.31 -2.01 17.02
N PRO A 51 -0.26 -3.33 17.14
CA PRO A 51 -0.28 -4.23 15.97
C PRO A 51 -1.60 -4.23 15.19
N THR A 52 -2.57 -3.43 15.59
CA THR A 52 -3.85 -3.30 14.89
C THR A 52 -3.81 -2.27 13.77
N VAL A 53 -2.68 -1.61 13.55
CA VAL A 53 -2.54 -0.64 12.48
C VAL A 53 -1.42 -1.09 11.56
N PHE A 54 -1.69 -1.03 10.25
CA PHE A 54 -0.70 -1.34 9.22
C PHE A 54 -0.42 -0.12 8.37
N LEU A 55 0.71 -0.14 7.69
CA LEU A 55 1.11 0.95 6.82
C LEU A 55 1.79 0.38 5.59
N PHE A 56 1.43 0.87 4.40
CA PHE A 56 2.25 0.68 3.21
C PHE A 56 3.16 1.90 3.06
N TYR A 57 4.45 1.64 2.93
CA TYR A 57 5.42 2.63 2.47
C TYR A 57 5.68 2.35 1.00
N GLU A 58 5.40 3.33 0.14
CA GLU A 58 5.42 3.13 -1.31
C GLU A 58 6.24 4.23 -1.97
N GLN A 59 6.98 3.86 -3.01
CA GLN A 59 7.67 4.85 -3.85
C GLN A 59 7.50 4.48 -5.31
N TYR A 60 7.16 5.47 -6.12
CA TYR A 60 6.95 5.34 -7.56
C TYR A 60 7.93 6.25 -8.29
N ARG A 61 8.44 5.78 -9.45
CA ARG A 61 9.41 6.57 -10.24
C ARG A 61 8.79 7.84 -10.80
N SER A 62 7.46 7.86 -10.97
CA SER A 62 6.74 8.98 -11.58
C SER A 62 5.30 8.99 -11.13
N ASP A 63 4.63 10.11 -11.37
CA ASP A 63 3.20 10.22 -11.11
C ASP A 63 2.41 9.25 -12.00
N ALA A 64 2.86 9.04 -13.24
CA ALA A 64 2.21 8.11 -14.16
C ALA A 64 2.25 6.68 -13.62
N ALA A 65 3.36 6.26 -12.99
CA ALA A 65 3.46 4.94 -12.37
C ALA A 65 2.45 4.79 -11.23
N PHE A 66 2.24 5.83 -10.43
CA PHE A 66 1.24 5.80 -9.37
C PHE A 66 -0.19 5.76 -9.93
N GLU A 67 -0.46 6.50 -11.00
CA GLU A 67 -1.77 6.47 -11.65
C GLU A 67 -2.10 5.07 -12.17
N LEU A 68 -1.12 4.38 -12.75
CA LEU A 68 -1.28 2.99 -13.19
C LEU A 68 -1.56 2.06 -11.99
N HIS A 69 -0.87 2.28 -10.87
CA HIS A 69 -1.07 1.49 -9.66
C HIS A 69 -2.51 1.60 -9.14
N LYS A 70 -3.08 2.79 -9.15
CA LYS A 70 -4.42 3.03 -8.60
C LYS A 70 -5.51 2.21 -9.29
N THR A 71 -5.34 1.93 -10.57
CA THR A 71 -6.32 1.20 -11.37
C THR A 71 -5.83 -0.18 -11.81
N ALA A 72 -4.77 -0.67 -11.20
CA ALA A 72 -4.13 -1.92 -11.61
C ALA A 72 -5.06 -3.13 -11.45
N PRO A 73 -5.28 -3.90 -12.51
CA PRO A 73 -6.18 -5.06 -12.44
C PRO A 73 -5.66 -6.15 -11.50
N HIS A 74 -4.35 -6.27 -11.33
CA HIS A 74 -3.76 -7.26 -10.43
C HIS A 74 -4.04 -6.98 -8.95
N LEU A 75 -4.52 -5.79 -8.61
CA LEU A 75 -4.87 -5.43 -7.23
C LEU A 75 -6.38 -5.40 -6.98
N ALA A 76 -7.18 -5.41 -8.03
CA ALA A 76 -8.64 -5.24 -7.90
C ALA A 76 -9.27 -6.30 -6.99
N GLY A 77 -8.89 -7.57 -7.15
CA GLY A 77 -9.39 -8.66 -6.34
C GLY A 77 -9.02 -8.50 -4.87
N PHE A 78 -7.76 -8.16 -4.60
CA PHE A 78 -7.28 -7.96 -3.23
C PHE A 78 -8.00 -6.79 -2.55
N ARG A 79 -8.23 -5.70 -3.27
CA ARG A 79 -8.97 -4.55 -2.73
C ARG A 79 -10.39 -4.94 -2.38
N GLY A 80 -11.02 -5.76 -3.20
CA GLY A 80 -12.36 -6.29 -2.92
C GLY A 80 -12.40 -7.15 -1.66
N GLU A 81 -11.40 -8.01 -1.48
CA GLU A 81 -11.28 -8.84 -0.27
C GLU A 81 -10.95 -8.00 0.96
N MET A 82 -10.17 -6.94 0.80
CA MET A 82 -9.74 -6.08 1.89
C MET A 82 -10.90 -5.25 2.46
N LYS A 83 -11.76 -4.74 1.59
CA LYS A 83 -12.80 -3.78 1.98
C LYS A 83 -13.64 -4.19 3.18
N PRO A 84 -14.20 -5.41 3.25
CA PRO A 84 -14.99 -5.81 4.41
C PRO A 84 -14.19 -6.02 5.69
N LEU A 85 -12.86 -6.11 5.60
CA LEU A 85 -11.99 -6.33 6.75
C LEU A 85 -11.55 -5.03 7.41
N LEU A 86 -11.82 -3.88 6.79
CA LEU A 86 -11.36 -2.59 7.29
C LEU A 86 -12.38 -1.94 8.21
N GLY A 87 -11.89 -1.38 9.33
CA GLY A 87 -12.71 -0.69 10.31
C GLY A 87 -13.03 0.74 9.91
N ARG A 88 -12.21 1.33 9.05
CA ARG A 88 -12.41 2.67 8.50
C ARG A 88 -11.61 2.81 7.20
N PRO A 89 -11.88 3.85 6.40
CA PRO A 89 -11.17 4.05 5.13
C PRO A 89 -9.67 4.17 5.33
N THR A 90 -8.91 3.65 4.35
CA THR A 90 -7.45 3.81 4.32
C THR A 90 -7.09 5.28 4.18
N GLU A 91 -6.14 5.72 5.00
CA GLU A 91 -5.65 7.10 4.95
C GLU A 91 -4.42 7.15 4.06
N ILE A 92 -4.44 8.02 3.06
CA ILE A 92 -3.36 8.10 2.07
C ILE A 92 -2.74 9.49 2.11
N GLU A 93 -1.40 9.54 2.22
CA GLU A 93 -0.61 10.77 2.17
C GLU A 93 0.41 10.67 1.05
N LEU A 94 0.56 11.74 0.29
CA LEU A 94 1.51 11.82 -0.82
C LEU A 94 2.65 12.77 -0.43
N TYR A 95 3.87 12.34 -0.68
CA TYR A 95 5.07 13.12 -0.34
C TYR A 95 5.99 13.22 -1.55
N ARG A 96 6.70 14.34 -1.67
CA ARG A 96 7.75 14.51 -2.66
C ARG A 96 9.10 14.43 -1.96
N ALA A 97 10.00 13.62 -2.51
CA ALA A 97 11.36 13.56 -1.98
C ALA A 97 12.05 14.92 -2.16
N LEU A 98 12.78 15.35 -1.15
CA LEU A 98 13.56 16.59 -1.19
C LEU A 98 14.97 16.35 -1.73
N THR A 99 15.39 15.09 -1.72
CA THR A 99 16.73 14.70 -2.21
C THR A 99 16.60 13.43 -3.04
N ASP A 100 17.64 13.14 -3.77
CA ASP A 100 17.74 11.87 -4.49
C ASP A 100 18.03 10.70 -3.56
#